data_3bb97bd164fdd7c7791ac53a0cc135b6
#
_entry.id   3bb97bd164fdd7c7791ac53a0cc135b6
#
_cell.length_a   1.000
_cell.length_b   1.000
_cell.length_c   1.000
_cell.angle_alpha   90.00
_cell.angle_beta   90.00
_cell.angle_gamma   90.00
#
_symmetry.space_group_name_H-M   'P 1'
#
loop_
_entity.id
_entity.type
_entity.pdbx_description
1 polymer ?
#
loop_
_entity_poly.entity_id
_entity_poly.type
_entity_poly.pdbx_seq_one_letter_code
_entity_poly.pdbx_strand_id
1 'polypeptide(L)'
;MSLSLSEVIIPLFTHFIPILFFVYMGIDVLLRNPKKVEHRLVSVTALCFMLLFTEEYVRHQLPLEYSSTIAALWFSTVGIIIPGLGFHLFIKLTHLENKMPRYIYPYIFYLPLIMIVFIVFYNDHMISANEFYQEGVWKLPIYNKPYYIAMIASIVNNLLYLIPLIKGRANASTKKLREIYNLLIIGVIVSACWFIVFGLIDFGNRLPPYPYLYGGLIWCFFLRHTMKRYDFLDFLDKRYEKMFNLNPAAIILADLKGNIKEANPYARQLFEFIHLDPSKPYRILNDNLRLRIQKREEIKNYEMTIVNENNQLDVLIDGDYVLVEYQPHIILILRDVTQQKMSQREVTFLAYHDSLTRLPNRRYFYEQLEAAIYSVGMQHNALAVVLIDLDRFKDINDTYGHHAGDQVLLHVANLIRETASHHGMAARLGGDEFVFFIHPAASVPFVEEIIHNLQAALAQNKLIYEQETIAIEMSIGASFFPENGQDVDALLNSADKAMYNVKRNKAD
;
A
#
# COMPACT_ATOMS: atom_id res chain seq x y z
N MET A 1 -50.30 -22.49 -43.06
CA MET A 1 -49.13 -23.34 -43.28
C MET A 1 -48.59 -23.76 -41.96
N SER A 2 -48.68 -25.02 -41.55
CA SER A 2 -48.06 -25.51 -40.31
C SER A 2 -46.54 -25.60 -40.61
N LEU A 3 -45.73 -24.76 -39.93
CA LEU A 3 -44.29 -24.84 -39.93
C LEU A 3 -43.87 -26.27 -39.52
N SER A 4 -43.00 -26.91 -40.28
CA SER A 4 -42.45 -28.19 -39.86
C SER A 4 -41.64 -28.05 -38.60
N LEU A 5 -41.59 -29.03 -37.71
CA LEU A 5 -40.85 -28.99 -36.47
C LEU A 5 -39.36 -28.65 -36.70
N SER A 6 -38.80 -29.05 -37.82
CA SER A 6 -37.44 -28.73 -38.24
C SER A 6 -37.25 -27.24 -38.57
N GLU A 7 -38.24 -26.57 -39.14
CA GLU A 7 -38.19 -25.14 -39.47
C GLU A 7 -38.16 -24.24 -38.24
N VAL A 8 -38.59 -24.75 -37.09
CA VAL A 8 -38.54 -24.03 -35.80
C VAL A 8 -37.30 -24.40 -34.99
N ILE A 9 -36.99 -25.69 -34.87
CA ILE A 9 -35.92 -26.19 -34.02
C ILE A 9 -34.52 -25.79 -34.55
N ILE A 10 -34.32 -25.93 -35.88
CA ILE A 10 -32.99 -25.67 -36.45
C ILE A 10 -32.57 -24.18 -36.23
N PRO A 11 -33.37 -23.16 -36.59
CA PRO A 11 -32.99 -21.76 -36.33
C PRO A 11 -32.85 -21.43 -34.84
N LEU A 12 -33.60 -22.10 -33.96
CA LEU A 12 -33.46 -21.94 -32.51
C LEU A 12 -32.03 -22.27 -32.03
N PHE A 13 -31.51 -23.41 -32.44
CA PHE A 13 -30.18 -23.85 -32.01
C PHE A 13 -29.04 -23.11 -32.75
N THR A 14 -29.23 -22.85 -34.05
CA THR A 14 -28.18 -22.29 -34.87
C THR A 14 -28.04 -20.78 -34.76
N HIS A 15 -29.11 -20.03 -34.44
CA HIS A 15 -29.09 -18.58 -34.40
C HIS A 15 -29.50 -18.03 -33.04
N PHE A 16 -30.64 -18.46 -32.50
CA PHE A 16 -31.18 -17.82 -31.28
C PHE A 16 -30.32 -18.07 -30.04
N ILE A 17 -29.79 -19.30 -29.85
CA ILE A 17 -28.88 -19.59 -28.72
C ILE A 17 -27.58 -18.77 -28.83
N PRO A 18 -26.87 -18.70 -29.99
CA PRO A 18 -25.76 -17.80 -30.17
C PRO A 18 -26.08 -16.33 -29.87
N ILE A 19 -27.23 -15.82 -30.36
CA ILE A 19 -27.67 -14.44 -30.08
C ILE A 19 -27.75 -14.20 -28.54
N LEU A 20 -28.47 -15.10 -27.82
CA LEU A 20 -28.60 -14.99 -26.37
C LEU A 20 -27.24 -15.08 -25.66
N PHE A 21 -26.35 -15.93 -26.11
CA PHE A 21 -25.01 -16.04 -25.55
C PHE A 21 -24.22 -14.74 -25.69
N PHE A 22 -24.23 -14.09 -26.86
CA PHE A 22 -23.51 -12.87 -27.10
C PHE A 22 -24.14 -11.68 -26.37
N VAL A 23 -25.46 -11.60 -26.27
CA VAL A 23 -26.17 -10.61 -25.44
C VAL A 23 -25.73 -10.74 -23.98
N TYR A 24 -25.80 -11.95 -23.44
CA TYR A 24 -25.37 -12.24 -22.09
C TYR A 24 -23.90 -11.88 -21.87
N MET A 25 -23.01 -12.29 -22.74
CA MET A 25 -21.58 -12.02 -22.67
C MET A 25 -21.28 -10.51 -22.72
N GLY A 26 -21.92 -9.80 -23.64
CA GLY A 26 -21.75 -8.35 -23.80
C GLY A 26 -22.18 -7.58 -22.55
N ILE A 27 -23.35 -7.93 -21.99
CA ILE A 27 -23.87 -7.29 -20.78
C ILE A 27 -23.03 -7.65 -19.54
N ASP A 28 -22.73 -8.95 -19.32
CA ASP A 28 -21.93 -9.40 -18.15
C ASP A 28 -20.58 -8.71 -18.11
N VAL A 29 -19.89 -8.59 -19.25
CA VAL A 29 -18.58 -7.94 -19.29
C VAL A 29 -18.69 -6.43 -19.10
N LEU A 30 -19.66 -5.76 -19.70
CA LEU A 30 -19.85 -4.32 -19.57
C LEU A 30 -20.19 -3.91 -18.14
N LEU A 31 -21.06 -4.66 -17.47
CA LEU A 31 -21.50 -4.36 -16.10
C LEU A 31 -20.39 -4.52 -15.07
N ARG A 32 -19.36 -5.34 -15.35
CA ARG A 32 -18.23 -5.51 -14.42
C ARG A 32 -17.42 -4.23 -14.26
N ASN A 33 -17.10 -3.54 -15.36
CA ASN A 33 -16.43 -2.23 -15.29
C ASN A 33 -16.68 -1.42 -16.58
N PRO A 34 -17.77 -0.61 -16.63
CA PRO A 34 -18.13 0.14 -17.84
C PRO A 34 -17.15 1.28 -18.18
N LYS A 35 -16.29 1.68 -17.26
CA LYS A 35 -15.31 2.74 -17.48
C LYS A 35 -14.07 2.25 -18.20
N LYS A 36 -13.74 0.96 -18.11
CA LYS A 36 -12.56 0.37 -18.75
C LYS A 36 -12.77 0.16 -20.24
N VAL A 37 -11.75 0.55 -21.02
CA VAL A 37 -11.75 0.40 -22.47
C VAL A 37 -11.82 -1.06 -22.87
N GLU A 38 -11.09 -1.95 -22.21
CA GLU A 38 -11.03 -3.39 -22.48
C GLU A 38 -12.42 -4.04 -22.34
N HIS A 39 -13.18 -3.69 -21.31
CA HIS A 39 -14.54 -4.20 -21.09
C HIS A 39 -15.49 -3.72 -22.19
N ARG A 40 -15.39 -2.45 -22.58
CA ARG A 40 -16.17 -1.88 -23.69
C ARG A 40 -15.85 -2.56 -25.01
N LEU A 41 -14.56 -2.79 -25.32
CA LEU A 41 -14.14 -3.44 -26.54
C LEU A 41 -14.67 -4.88 -26.64
N VAL A 42 -14.59 -5.65 -25.56
CA VAL A 42 -15.16 -7.02 -25.51
C VAL A 42 -16.67 -6.99 -25.68
N SER A 43 -17.37 -6.07 -25.00
CA SER A 43 -18.82 -5.93 -25.11
C SER A 43 -19.26 -5.54 -26.52
N VAL A 44 -18.58 -4.59 -27.16
CA VAL A 44 -18.87 -4.19 -28.56
C VAL A 44 -18.56 -5.34 -29.52
N THR A 45 -17.50 -6.11 -29.30
CA THR A 45 -17.22 -7.31 -30.11
C THR A 45 -18.33 -8.35 -29.99
N ALA A 46 -18.82 -8.60 -28.77
CA ALA A 46 -19.96 -9.50 -28.56
C ALA A 46 -21.23 -8.97 -29.25
N LEU A 47 -21.49 -7.65 -29.19
CA LEU A 47 -22.60 -7.00 -29.89
C LEU A 47 -22.49 -7.19 -31.42
N CYS A 48 -21.28 -7.05 -31.98
CA CYS A 48 -21.07 -7.29 -33.41
C CYS A 48 -21.42 -8.75 -33.80
N PHE A 49 -20.97 -9.74 -33.04
CA PHE A 49 -21.35 -11.13 -33.32
C PHE A 49 -22.86 -11.38 -33.15
N MET A 50 -23.48 -10.80 -32.11
CA MET A 50 -24.93 -10.86 -31.96
C MET A 50 -25.64 -10.30 -33.19
N LEU A 51 -25.21 -9.15 -33.71
CA LEU A 51 -25.79 -8.54 -34.90
C LEU A 51 -25.60 -9.38 -36.16
N LEU A 52 -24.48 -10.10 -36.31
CA LEU A 52 -24.24 -11.01 -37.44
C LEU A 52 -25.20 -12.19 -37.40
N PHE A 53 -25.37 -12.86 -36.26
CA PHE A 53 -26.35 -13.96 -36.13
C PHE A 53 -27.80 -13.48 -36.27
N THR A 54 -28.09 -12.23 -35.80
CA THR A 54 -29.40 -11.62 -35.99
C THR A 54 -29.67 -11.33 -37.46
N GLU A 55 -28.69 -10.80 -38.20
CA GLU A 55 -28.79 -10.58 -39.65
C GLU A 55 -29.11 -11.88 -40.37
N GLU A 56 -28.36 -12.93 -40.09
CA GLU A 56 -28.55 -14.24 -40.72
C GLU A 56 -29.95 -14.79 -40.46
N TYR A 57 -30.44 -14.68 -39.21
CA TYR A 57 -31.81 -15.08 -38.85
C TYR A 57 -32.85 -14.25 -39.61
N VAL A 58 -32.71 -12.92 -39.62
CA VAL A 58 -33.64 -12.01 -40.32
C VAL A 58 -33.65 -12.25 -41.82
N ARG A 59 -32.47 -12.46 -42.44
CA ARG A 59 -32.31 -12.76 -43.87
C ARG A 59 -33.05 -14.04 -44.26
N HIS A 60 -33.11 -15.06 -43.39
CA HIS A 60 -33.89 -16.27 -43.67
C HIS A 60 -35.39 -16.06 -43.62
N GLN A 61 -35.88 -15.07 -42.86
CA GLN A 61 -37.32 -14.78 -42.78
C GLN A 61 -37.85 -13.93 -43.97
N LEU A 62 -36.98 -13.17 -44.62
CA LEU A 62 -37.34 -12.24 -45.70
C LEU A 62 -37.36 -12.97 -47.07
N PRO A 63 -37.98 -12.40 -48.13
CA PRO A 63 -37.87 -12.94 -49.49
C PRO A 63 -36.42 -13.06 -49.98
N LEU A 64 -36.13 -14.01 -50.89
CA LEU A 64 -34.78 -14.29 -51.36
C LEU A 64 -34.12 -13.09 -52.03
N GLU A 65 -34.90 -12.25 -52.70
CA GLU A 65 -34.46 -11.04 -53.40
C GLU A 65 -33.74 -10.02 -52.52
N TYR A 66 -34.04 -10.01 -51.20
CA TYR A 66 -33.41 -9.10 -50.24
C TYR A 66 -32.09 -9.65 -49.69
N SER A 67 -31.77 -10.93 -49.91
CA SER A 67 -30.65 -11.60 -49.28
C SER A 67 -29.30 -10.96 -49.60
N SER A 68 -29.05 -10.61 -50.86
CA SER A 68 -27.80 -9.97 -51.26
C SER A 68 -27.63 -8.56 -50.68
N THR A 69 -28.70 -7.77 -50.71
CA THR A 69 -28.69 -6.40 -50.17
C THR A 69 -28.44 -6.37 -48.64
N ILE A 70 -29.14 -7.25 -47.93
CA ILE A 70 -28.98 -7.36 -46.47
C ILE A 70 -27.57 -7.84 -46.11
N ALA A 71 -27.03 -8.85 -46.79
CA ALA A 71 -25.68 -9.31 -46.60
C ALA A 71 -24.64 -8.24 -46.93
N ALA A 72 -24.83 -7.44 -47.96
CA ALA A 72 -23.94 -6.33 -48.28
C ALA A 72 -23.99 -5.22 -47.20
N LEU A 73 -25.18 -4.72 -46.90
CA LEU A 73 -25.34 -3.52 -46.02
C LEU A 73 -25.22 -3.84 -44.55
N TRP A 74 -25.69 -4.97 -44.06
CA TRP A 74 -25.67 -5.33 -42.65
C TRP A 74 -24.49 -6.25 -42.30
N PHE A 75 -24.45 -7.46 -42.86
CA PHE A 75 -23.44 -8.45 -42.52
C PHE A 75 -22.01 -7.94 -42.76
N SER A 76 -21.76 -7.37 -43.96
CA SER A 76 -20.44 -6.87 -44.32
C SER A 76 -20.00 -5.69 -43.49
N THR A 77 -20.89 -4.73 -43.22
CA THR A 77 -20.56 -3.52 -42.42
C THR A 77 -20.21 -3.88 -40.97
N VAL A 78 -20.95 -4.81 -40.38
CA VAL A 78 -20.66 -5.28 -38.99
C VAL A 78 -19.38 -6.14 -38.99
N GLY A 79 -19.19 -7.00 -39.98
CA GLY A 79 -18.02 -7.87 -40.06
C GLY A 79 -16.69 -7.11 -40.15
N ILE A 80 -16.64 -5.99 -40.87
CA ILE A 80 -15.45 -5.15 -41.03
C ILE A 80 -14.96 -4.54 -39.69
N ILE A 81 -15.87 -4.34 -38.72
CA ILE A 81 -15.54 -3.70 -37.44
C ILE A 81 -14.73 -4.65 -36.53
N ILE A 82 -15.05 -5.96 -36.56
CA ILE A 82 -14.53 -6.96 -35.62
C ILE A 82 -12.99 -7.03 -35.62
N PRO A 83 -12.29 -7.09 -36.76
CA PRO A 83 -10.82 -7.11 -36.78
C PRO A 83 -10.17 -5.94 -36.04
N GLY A 84 -10.69 -4.73 -36.25
CA GLY A 84 -10.20 -3.53 -35.58
C GLY A 84 -10.39 -3.57 -34.06
N LEU A 85 -11.55 -4.04 -33.58
CA LEU A 85 -11.84 -4.23 -32.17
C LEU A 85 -10.87 -5.24 -31.53
N GLY A 86 -10.58 -6.34 -32.23
CA GLY A 86 -9.65 -7.36 -31.76
C GLY A 86 -8.23 -6.82 -31.59
N PHE A 87 -7.69 -6.08 -32.58
CA PHE A 87 -6.38 -5.45 -32.46
C PHE A 87 -6.33 -4.43 -31.35
N HIS A 88 -7.32 -3.56 -31.26
CA HIS A 88 -7.41 -2.57 -30.19
C HIS A 88 -7.40 -3.25 -28.81
N LEU A 89 -8.19 -4.31 -28.63
CA LEU A 89 -8.24 -5.08 -27.40
C LEU A 89 -6.86 -5.68 -27.05
N PHE A 90 -6.21 -6.38 -27.98
CA PHE A 90 -4.94 -7.06 -27.68
C PHE A 90 -3.78 -6.09 -27.45
N ILE A 91 -3.70 -4.99 -28.19
CA ILE A 91 -2.70 -3.94 -27.97
C ILE A 91 -2.89 -3.34 -26.58
N LYS A 92 -4.15 -3.09 -26.18
CA LYS A 92 -4.48 -2.57 -24.85
C LYS A 92 -4.13 -3.56 -23.73
N LEU A 93 -4.50 -4.83 -23.89
CA LEU A 93 -4.22 -5.89 -22.90
C LEU A 93 -2.72 -6.18 -22.70
N THR A 94 -1.90 -5.89 -23.70
CA THR A 94 -0.44 -6.11 -23.66
C THR A 94 0.35 -4.84 -23.36
N HIS A 95 -0.35 -3.72 -23.10
CA HIS A 95 0.24 -2.38 -22.87
C HIS A 95 1.19 -1.91 -23.98
N LEU A 96 1.01 -2.43 -25.20
CA LEU A 96 1.81 -2.03 -26.36
C LEU A 96 1.43 -0.65 -26.90
N GLU A 97 0.25 -0.12 -26.54
CA GLU A 97 -0.17 1.24 -26.86
C GLU A 97 0.85 2.30 -26.38
N ASN A 98 1.55 2.05 -25.30
CA ASN A 98 2.56 2.96 -24.77
C ASN A 98 3.78 3.14 -25.71
N LYS A 99 3.95 2.21 -26.68
CA LYS A 99 5.00 2.26 -27.70
C LYS A 99 4.53 2.82 -29.05
N MET A 100 3.24 3.14 -29.16
CA MET A 100 2.64 3.66 -30.40
C MET A 100 2.46 5.18 -30.31
N PRO A 101 2.68 5.92 -31.43
CA PRO A 101 2.37 7.35 -31.51
C PRO A 101 0.88 7.59 -31.27
N ARG A 102 0.53 8.57 -30.44
CA ARG A 102 -0.86 8.88 -30.05
C ARG A 102 -1.77 9.24 -31.20
N TYR A 103 -1.24 9.84 -32.25
CA TYR A 103 -2.00 10.23 -33.45
C TYR A 103 -2.34 9.05 -34.36
N ILE A 104 -1.68 7.89 -34.15
CA ILE A 104 -1.95 6.65 -34.90
C ILE A 104 -2.88 5.73 -34.10
N TYR A 105 -2.64 5.60 -32.78
CA TYR A 105 -3.42 4.75 -31.90
C TYR A 105 -4.66 5.47 -31.37
N PRO A 106 -5.88 4.85 -31.37
CA PRO A 106 -6.20 3.51 -31.89
C PRO A 106 -6.66 3.53 -33.37
N TYR A 107 -6.64 4.64 -34.06
CA TYR A 107 -7.33 4.88 -35.34
C TYR A 107 -6.89 3.96 -36.46
N ILE A 108 -5.60 3.55 -36.47
CA ILE A 108 -5.06 2.66 -37.51
C ILE A 108 -5.82 1.31 -37.60
N PHE A 109 -6.35 0.81 -36.50
CA PHE A 109 -7.07 -0.48 -36.48
C PHE A 109 -8.45 -0.36 -37.13
N TYR A 110 -8.96 0.83 -37.27
CA TYR A 110 -10.29 1.12 -37.84
C TYR A 110 -10.23 1.66 -39.27
N LEU A 111 -9.05 1.73 -39.90
CA LEU A 111 -8.92 2.10 -41.31
C LEU A 111 -9.81 1.26 -42.26
N PRO A 112 -10.01 -0.07 -42.03
CA PRO A 112 -10.92 -0.86 -42.90
C PRO A 112 -12.35 -0.34 -42.90
N LEU A 113 -12.80 0.48 -41.94
CA LEU A 113 -14.13 1.10 -41.93
C LEU A 113 -14.38 2.00 -43.15
N ILE A 114 -13.32 2.49 -43.80
CA ILE A 114 -13.43 3.24 -45.05
C ILE A 114 -14.18 2.42 -46.12
N MET A 115 -14.05 1.09 -46.12
CA MET A 115 -14.76 0.19 -47.03
C MET A 115 -16.29 0.29 -46.88
N ILE A 116 -16.80 0.64 -45.69
CA ILE A 116 -18.25 0.83 -45.48
C ILE A 116 -18.79 1.96 -46.35
N VAL A 117 -18.03 3.02 -46.58
CA VAL A 117 -18.41 4.12 -47.43
C VAL A 117 -18.65 3.63 -48.85
N PHE A 118 -17.76 2.75 -49.39
CA PHE A 118 -17.91 2.18 -50.69
C PHE A 118 -19.12 1.26 -50.80
N ILE A 119 -19.35 0.43 -49.76
CA ILE A 119 -20.52 -0.49 -49.72
C ILE A 119 -21.81 0.29 -49.73
N VAL A 120 -21.92 1.36 -48.92
CA VAL A 120 -23.15 2.14 -48.79
C VAL A 120 -23.44 3.01 -50.06
N PHE A 121 -22.40 3.64 -50.60
CA PHE A 121 -22.59 4.57 -51.72
C PHE A 121 -22.65 3.90 -53.09
N TYR A 122 -21.96 2.78 -53.27
CA TYR A 122 -21.93 2.08 -54.56
C TYR A 122 -22.76 0.81 -54.56
N ASN A 123 -23.37 0.44 -53.43
CA ASN A 123 -24.11 -0.83 -53.22
C ASN A 123 -23.33 -2.07 -53.78
N ASP A 124 -22.01 -2.07 -53.58
CA ASP A 124 -21.11 -3.02 -54.18
C ASP A 124 -20.86 -4.20 -53.23
N HIS A 125 -20.83 -5.39 -53.77
CA HIS A 125 -20.60 -6.65 -53.07
C HIS A 125 -19.10 -6.96 -52.97
N MET A 126 -18.32 -6.00 -52.40
CA MET A 126 -16.86 -6.13 -52.34
C MET A 126 -16.38 -7.21 -51.37
N ILE A 127 -17.20 -7.58 -50.39
CA ILE A 127 -16.82 -8.53 -49.32
C ILE A 127 -17.90 -9.56 -48.98
N SER A 128 -19.03 -9.57 -49.67
CA SER A 128 -20.11 -10.54 -49.44
C SER A 128 -20.51 -11.24 -50.73
N ALA A 129 -21.27 -12.35 -50.60
CA ALA A 129 -21.88 -13.04 -51.74
C ALA A 129 -22.92 -12.13 -52.39
N ASN A 130 -22.95 -12.14 -53.76
CA ASN A 130 -23.91 -11.37 -54.54
C ASN A 130 -25.18 -12.17 -54.82
N GLU A 131 -25.08 -13.49 -54.81
CA GLU A 131 -26.15 -14.39 -55.17
C GLU A 131 -26.42 -15.38 -54.04
N PHE A 132 -27.69 -15.67 -53.86
CA PHE A 132 -28.21 -16.61 -52.88
C PHE A 132 -29.20 -17.56 -53.54
N TYR A 133 -29.23 -18.80 -53.08
CA TYR A 133 -30.24 -19.79 -53.48
C TYR A 133 -30.87 -20.39 -52.23
N GLN A 134 -32.10 -20.84 -52.34
CA GLN A 134 -32.79 -21.48 -51.22
C GLN A 134 -32.72 -23.00 -51.38
N GLU A 135 -32.27 -23.67 -50.32
CA GLU A 135 -32.27 -25.12 -50.23
C GLU A 135 -32.71 -25.55 -48.85
N GLY A 136 -33.86 -26.21 -48.78
CA GLY A 136 -34.51 -26.54 -47.50
C GLY A 136 -34.87 -25.28 -46.70
N VAL A 137 -34.45 -25.25 -45.46
CA VAL A 137 -34.68 -24.09 -44.52
C VAL A 137 -33.65 -22.97 -44.73
N TRP A 138 -32.59 -23.18 -45.52
CA TRP A 138 -31.47 -22.26 -45.63
C TRP A 138 -31.49 -21.44 -46.92
N LYS A 139 -31.08 -20.19 -46.83
CA LYS A 139 -30.68 -19.32 -47.93
C LYS A 139 -29.18 -19.30 -48.00
N LEU A 140 -28.61 -20.11 -48.84
CA LEU A 140 -27.17 -20.33 -48.98
C LEU A 140 -26.55 -19.29 -49.91
N PRO A 141 -25.39 -18.69 -49.54
CA PRO A 141 -24.66 -17.81 -50.45
C PRO A 141 -23.91 -18.60 -51.51
N ILE A 142 -23.84 -18.05 -52.75
CA ILE A 142 -22.87 -18.52 -53.74
C ILE A 142 -21.56 -17.74 -53.50
N TYR A 143 -20.56 -18.44 -52.96
CA TYR A 143 -19.28 -17.81 -52.59
C TYR A 143 -18.54 -17.34 -53.83
N ASN A 144 -18.22 -16.05 -53.88
CA ASN A 144 -17.53 -15.36 -54.96
C ASN A 144 -16.09 -14.99 -54.59
N LYS A 145 -15.31 -14.44 -55.54
CA LYS A 145 -13.93 -14.01 -55.29
C LYS A 145 -13.80 -12.96 -54.17
N PRO A 146 -14.62 -11.89 -54.11
CA PRO A 146 -14.59 -10.93 -53.01
C PRO A 146 -14.76 -11.56 -51.62
N TYR A 147 -15.65 -12.54 -51.48
CA TYR A 147 -15.83 -13.29 -50.24
C TYR A 147 -14.54 -14.00 -49.81
N TYR A 148 -13.90 -14.78 -50.73
CA TYR A 148 -12.67 -15.48 -50.40
C TYR A 148 -11.51 -14.55 -50.03
N ILE A 149 -11.40 -13.40 -50.72
CA ILE A 149 -10.40 -12.37 -50.36
C ILE A 149 -10.66 -11.83 -48.98
N ALA A 150 -11.88 -11.47 -48.64
CA ALA A 150 -12.27 -10.96 -47.33
C ALA A 150 -12.03 -12.03 -46.22
N MET A 151 -12.36 -13.30 -46.52
CA MET A 151 -12.13 -14.41 -45.58
C MET A 151 -10.65 -14.65 -45.31
N ILE A 152 -9.81 -14.68 -46.34
CA ILE A 152 -8.36 -14.82 -46.19
C ILE A 152 -7.80 -13.65 -45.42
N ALA A 153 -8.24 -12.41 -45.72
CA ALA A 153 -7.83 -11.24 -44.97
C ALA A 153 -8.22 -11.31 -43.47
N SER A 154 -9.42 -11.83 -43.17
CA SER A 154 -9.89 -12.05 -41.78
C SER A 154 -9.07 -13.12 -41.06
N ILE A 155 -8.71 -14.23 -41.74
CA ILE A 155 -7.86 -15.28 -41.17
C ILE A 155 -6.46 -14.74 -40.89
N VAL A 156 -5.84 -14.04 -41.83
CA VAL A 156 -4.53 -13.40 -41.65
C VAL A 156 -4.58 -12.43 -40.48
N ASN A 157 -5.60 -11.60 -40.41
CA ASN A 157 -5.79 -10.64 -39.33
C ASN A 157 -5.95 -11.32 -37.95
N ASN A 158 -6.69 -12.44 -37.89
CA ASN A 158 -6.82 -13.23 -36.67
C ASN A 158 -5.45 -13.80 -36.24
N LEU A 159 -4.65 -14.32 -37.17
CA LEU A 159 -3.29 -14.81 -36.87
C LEU A 159 -2.35 -13.68 -36.41
N LEU A 160 -2.51 -12.48 -36.95
CA LEU A 160 -1.71 -11.29 -36.50
C LEU A 160 -1.97 -10.90 -35.05
N TYR A 161 -3.10 -11.30 -34.46
CA TYR A 161 -3.33 -11.14 -33.01
C TYR A 161 -2.33 -11.89 -32.13
N LEU A 162 -1.67 -12.92 -32.68
CA LEU A 162 -0.62 -13.64 -31.97
C LEU A 162 0.59 -12.75 -31.65
N ILE A 163 0.88 -11.75 -32.47
CA ILE A 163 2.04 -10.87 -32.30
C ILE A 163 1.99 -10.14 -30.94
N PRO A 164 0.95 -9.35 -30.61
CA PRO A 164 0.86 -8.70 -29.31
C PRO A 164 0.76 -9.71 -28.17
N LEU A 165 0.05 -10.82 -28.34
CA LEU A 165 -0.10 -11.84 -27.28
C LEU A 165 1.22 -12.53 -26.93
N ILE A 166 2.02 -12.92 -27.94
CA ILE A 166 3.35 -13.52 -27.74
C ILE A 166 4.30 -12.53 -27.07
N LYS A 167 4.30 -11.25 -27.49
CA LYS A 167 5.08 -10.20 -26.83
C LYS A 167 4.62 -9.99 -25.38
N GLY A 168 3.30 -9.93 -25.14
CA GLY A 168 2.74 -9.83 -23.78
C GLY A 168 3.15 -11.02 -22.90
N ARG A 169 3.13 -12.24 -23.44
CA ARG A 169 3.59 -13.45 -22.76
C ARG A 169 5.08 -13.40 -22.40
N ALA A 170 5.92 -12.95 -23.33
CA ALA A 170 7.36 -12.83 -23.12
C ALA A 170 7.69 -11.82 -22.01
N ASN A 171 6.94 -10.73 -21.94
CA ASN A 171 7.11 -9.66 -20.95
C ASN A 171 6.33 -9.89 -19.64
N ALA A 172 5.62 -11.03 -19.50
CA ALA A 172 4.81 -11.32 -18.35
C ALA A 172 5.63 -11.49 -17.06
N SER A 173 5.43 -10.64 -16.08
CA SER A 173 6.14 -10.61 -14.80
C SER A 173 5.76 -11.75 -13.85
N THR A 174 4.59 -12.39 -14.04
CA THR A 174 4.08 -13.45 -13.16
C THR A 174 3.72 -14.71 -13.94
N LYS A 175 3.81 -15.88 -13.29
CA LYS A 175 3.36 -17.17 -13.85
C LYS A 175 1.88 -17.09 -14.25
N LYS A 176 1.04 -16.47 -13.41
CA LYS A 176 -0.40 -16.30 -13.65
C LYS A 176 -0.68 -15.51 -14.95
N LEU A 177 0.02 -14.39 -15.14
CA LEU A 177 -0.13 -13.57 -16.34
C LEU A 177 0.31 -14.34 -17.61
N ARG A 178 1.36 -15.15 -17.49
CA ARG A 178 1.83 -16.02 -18.59
C ARG A 178 0.81 -17.10 -18.97
N GLU A 179 0.13 -17.69 -17.98
CA GLU A 179 -0.94 -18.66 -18.21
C GLU A 179 -2.15 -18.00 -18.89
N ILE A 180 -2.51 -16.79 -18.53
CA ILE A 180 -3.55 -15.98 -19.19
C ILE A 180 -3.22 -15.82 -20.68
N TYR A 181 -2.02 -15.33 -21.01
CA TYR A 181 -1.63 -15.17 -22.41
C TYR A 181 -1.60 -16.51 -23.17
N ASN A 182 -1.19 -17.61 -22.55
CA ASN A 182 -1.25 -18.93 -23.17
C ASN A 182 -2.67 -19.31 -23.55
N LEU A 183 -3.65 -19.12 -22.66
CA LEU A 183 -5.05 -19.42 -22.97
C LEU A 183 -5.61 -18.55 -24.09
N LEU A 184 -5.28 -17.27 -24.11
CA LEU A 184 -5.69 -16.37 -25.20
C LEU A 184 -5.03 -16.76 -26.54
N ILE A 185 -3.76 -17.14 -26.55
CA ILE A 185 -3.05 -17.64 -27.73
C ILE A 185 -3.73 -18.92 -28.26
N ILE A 186 -4.06 -19.88 -27.39
CA ILE A 186 -4.77 -21.09 -27.74
C ILE A 186 -6.13 -20.74 -28.34
N GLY A 187 -6.87 -19.82 -27.71
CA GLY A 187 -8.17 -19.37 -28.22
C GLY A 187 -8.08 -18.76 -29.62
N VAL A 188 -7.08 -17.94 -29.90
CA VAL A 188 -6.84 -17.39 -31.25
C VAL A 188 -6.50 -18.48 -32.25
N ILE A 189 -5.63 -19.42 -31.90
CA ILE A 189 -5.24 -20.53 -32.82
C ILE A 189 -6.45 -21.40 -33.13
N VAL A 190 -7.23 -21.82 -32.11
CA VAL A 190 -8.43 -22.66 -32.33
C VAL A 190 -9.47 -21.94 -33.18
N SER A 191 -9.68 -20.64 -32.93
CA SER A 191 -10.57 -19.81 -33.76
C SER A 191 -10.07 -19.68 -35.21
N ALA A 192 -8.76 -19.49 -35.40
CA ALA A 192 -8.15 -19.43 -36.74
C ALA A 192 -8.33 -20.75 -37.50
N CYS A 193 -8.08 -21.89 -36.84
CA CYS A 193 -8.34 -23.20 -37.44
C CYS A 193 -9.81 -23.37 -37.84
N TRP A 194 -10.73 -22.91 -37.00
CA TRP A 194 -12.16 -22.90 -37.30
C TRP A 194 -12.48 -22.05 -38.55
N PHE A 195 -11.95 -20.81 -38.60
CA PHE A 195 -12.14 -19.93 -39.77
C PHE A 195 -11.55 -20.50 -41.05
N ILE A 196 -10.40 -21.19 -41.00
CA ILE A 196 -9.79 -21.82 -42.14
C ILE A 196 -10.70 -22.94 -42.69
N VAL A 197 -11.16 -23.84 -41.83
CA VAL A 197 -11.97 -24.98 -42.23
C VAL A 197 -13.36 -24.51 -42.70
N PHE A 198 -14.06 -23.75 -41.91
CA PHE A 198 -15.46 -23.41 -42.17
C PHE A 198 -15.67 -22.10 -42.94
N GLY A 199 -14.59 -21.36 -43.22
CA GLY A 199 -14.63 -20.17 -44.07
C GLY A 199 -14.14 -20.38 -45.48
N LEU A 200 -13.27 -21.38 -45.72
CA LEU A 200 -12.71 -21.65 -47.06
C LEU A 200 -13.30 -22.86 -47.75
N ILE A 201 -13.91 -23.80 -47.02
CA ILE A 201 -14.54 -24.99 -47.55
C ILE A 201 -16.06 -24.76 -47.63
N ASP A 202 -16.63 -24.99 -48.82
CA ASP A 202 -18.06 -24.97 -48.99
C ASP A 202 -18.66 -26.33 -48.63
N PHE A 203 -19.54 -26.36 -47.63
CA PHE A 203 -20.23 -27.56 -47.16
C PHE A 203 -21.64 -27.72 -47.74
N GLY A 204 -22.06 -26.79 -48.61
CA GLY A 204 -23.39 -26.77 -49.18
C GLY A 204 -24.49 -26.72 -48.10
N ASN A 205 -25.56 -27.49 -48.28
CA ASN A 205 -26.71 -27.53 -47.36
C ASN A 205 -26.51 -28.35 -46.07
N ARG A 206 -25.32 -28.96 -45.89
CA ARG A 206 -25.03 -29.78 -44.70
C ARG A 206 -24.87 -28.98 -43.42
N LEU A 207 -24.51 -27.71 -43.54
CA LEU A 207 -24.31 -26.77 -42.43
C LEU A 207 -25.13 -25.50 -42.67
N PRO A 208 -25.42 -24.75 -41.56
CA PRO A 208 -25.98 -23.40 -41.67
C PRO A 208 -25.10 -22.51 -42.55
N PRO A 209 -25.66 -21.46 -43.20
CA PRO A 209 -24.87 -20.46 -43.90
C PRO A 209 -23.82 -19.84 -42.98
N TYR A 210 -22.68 -19.45 -43.54
CA TYR A 210 -21.59 -18.82 -42.80
C TYR A 210 -21.15 -19.53 -41.50
N PRO A 211 -20.85 -20.86 -41.54
CA PRO A 211 -20.56 -21.65 -40.34
C PRO A 211 -19.30 -21.18 -39.60
N TYR A 212 -18.45 -20.42 -40.26
CA TYR A 212 -17.28 -19.79 -39.61
C TYR A 212 -17.64 -18.79 -38.50
N LEU A 213 -18.86 -18.21 -38.48
CA LEU A 213 -19.30 -17.31 -37.43
C LEU A 213 -19.23 -17.93 -36.02
N TYR A 214 -19.40 -19.24 -35.92
CA TYR A 214 -19.27 -19.97 -34.65
C TYR A 214 -17.86 -19.92 -34.07
N GLY A 215 -16.84 -19.55 -34.86
CA GLY A 215 -15.51 -19.21 -34.35
C GLY A 215 -15.51 -18.07 -33.30
N GLY A 216 -16.48 -17.14 -33.43
CA GLY A 216 -16.71 -16.12 -32.44
C GLY A 216 -17.17 -16.67 -31.08
N LEU A 217 -17.99 -17.72 -31.06
CA LEU A 217 -18.39 -18.41 -29.82
C LEU A 217 -17.17 -19.06 -29.15
N ILE A 218 -16.32 -19.74 -29.97
CA ILE A 218 -15.09 -20.38 -29.49
C ILE A 218 -14.19 -19.33 -28.84
N TRP A 219 -13.95 -18.22 -29.52
CA TRP A 219 -13.16 -17.12 -29.00
C TRP A 219 -13.73 -16.56 -27.69
N CYS A 220 -15.01 -16.21 -27.64
CA CYS A 220 -15.68 -15.68 -26.47
C CYS A 220 -15.69 -16.69 -25.31
N PHE A 221 -15.74 -18.00 -25.59
CA PHE A 221 -15.60 -19.04 -24.58
C PHE A 221 -14.21 -19.00 -23.91
N PHE A 222 -13.13 -18.97 -24.70
CA PHE A 222 -11.77 -18.85 -24.16
C PHE A 222 -11.58 -17.56 -23.37
N LEU A 223 -12.06 -16.44 -23.87
CA LEU A 223 -11.99 -15.15 -23.21
C LEU A 223 -12.74 -15.18 -21.86
N ARG A 224 -13.98 -15.68 -21.87
CA ARG A 224 -14.79 -15.81 -20.66
C ARG A 224 -14.18 -16.75 -19.64
N HIS A 225 -13.66 -17.90 -20.10
CA HIS A 225 -12.97 -18.85 -19.23
C HIS A 225 -11.77 -18.19 -18.56
N THR A 226 -10.98 -17.44 -19.32
CA THR A 226 -9.83 -16.68 -18.80
C THR A 226 -10.26 -15.62 -17.80
N MET A 227 -11.33 -14.87 -18.09
CA MET A 227 -11.88 -13.88 -17.18
C MET A 227 -12.35 -14.49 -15.86
N LYS A 228 -13.12 -15.59 -15.93
CA LYS A 228 -13.68 -16.24 -14.73
C LYS A 228 -12.61 -16.93 -13.88
N ARG A 229 -11.63 -17.60 -14.50
CA ARG A 229 -10.59 -18.36 -13.79
C ARG A 229 -9.54 -17.49 -13.15
N TYR A 230 -9.21 -16.33 -13.75
CA TYR A 230 -8.08 -15.50 -13.34
C TYR A 230 -8.46 -14.09 -12.93
N ASP A 231 -9.75 -13.71 -12.94
CA ASP A 231 -10.22 -12.31 -12.81
C ASP A 231 -9.47 -11.36 -13.77
N PHE A 232 -9.23 -11.83 -14.99
CA PHE A 232 -8.21 -11.32 -15.89
C PHE A 232 -8.30 -9.80 -16.17
N LEU A 233 -9.48 -9.27 -16.40
CA LEU A 233 -9.65 -7.85 -16.72
C LEU A 233 -9.60 -6.93 -15.48
N ASP A 234 -9.78 -7.50 -14.27
CA ASP A 234 -9.85 -6.74 -13.01
C ASP A 234 -8.66 -7.03 -12.07
N PHE A 235 -7.82 -8.00 -12.43
CA PHE A 235 -6.81 -8.58 -11.53
C PHE A 235 -5.80 -7.57 -11.00
N LEU A 236 -5.28 -6.68 -11.86
CA LEU A 236 -4.28 -5.67 -11.46
C LEU A 236 -4.90 -4.61 -10.53
N ASP A 237 -6.12 -4.16 -10.86
CA ASP A 237 -6.80 -3.10 -10.10
C ASP A 237 -7.24 -3.58 -8.72
N LYS A 238 -7.88 -4.76 -8.63
CA LYS A 238 -8.28 -5.34 -7.33
C LYS A 238 -7.09 -5.64 -6.43
N ARG A 239 -5.96 -6.04 -7.00
CA ARG A 239 -4.73 -6.27 -6.23
C ARG A 239 -4.14 -4.96 -5.72
N TYR A 240 -4.05 -3.94 -6.59
CA TYR A 240 -3.62 -2.60 -6.20
C TYR A 240 -4.55 -2.03 -5.12
N GLU A 241 -5.85 -2.07 -5.34
CA GLU A 241 -6.86 -1.58 -4.40
C GLU A 241 -6.75 -2.26 -3.03
N LYS A 242 -6.59 -3.60 -2.99
CA LYS A 242 -6.37 -4.31 -1.73
C LYS A 242 -5.06 -3.92 -1.05
N MET A 243 -3.96 -3.84 -1.80
CA MET A 243 -2.66 -3.44 -1.23
C MET A 243 -2.70 -2.00 -0.71
N PHE A 244 -3.36 -1.11 -1.43
CA PHE A 244 -3.53 0.29 -1.06
C PHE A 244 -4.43 0.43 0.17
N ASN A 245 -5.59 -0.24 0.19
CA ASN A 245 -6.57 -0.11 1.26
C ASN A 245 -6.20 -0.85 2.55
N LEU A 246 -5.44 -1.95 2.48
CA LEU A 246 -5.01 -2.73 3.65
C LEU A 246 -3.64 -2.31 4.20
N ASN A 247 -2.96 -1.36 3.57
CA ASN A 247 -1.68 -0.87 4.08
C ASN A 247 -1.89 -0.10 5.39
N PRO A 248 -1.15 -0.46 6.47
CA PRO A 248 -1.25 0.24 7.76
C PRO A 248 -0.57 1.62 7.76
N ALA A 249 0.13 2.00 6.70
CA ALA A 249 0.63 3.35 6.52
C ALA A 249 -0.38 4.23 5.77
N ALA A 250 -0.39 5.52 6.05
CA ALA A 250 -1.14 6.49 5.28
C ALA A 250 -0.49 6.67 3.90
N ILE A 251 -1.20 6.31 2.83
CA ILE A 251 -0.73 6.47 1.44
C ILE A 251 -1.57 7.53 0.76
N ILE A 252 -0.89 8.53 0.21
CA ILE A 252 -1.49 9.68 -0.44
C ILE A 252 -0.87 9.84 -1.82
N LEU A 253 -1.70 9.93 -2.86
CA LEU A 253 -1.30 10.39 -4.17
C LEU A 253 -1.73 11.85 -4.33
N ALA A 254 -0.79 12.74 -4.60
CA ALA A 254 -1.06 14.17 -4.77
C ALA A 254 -0.37 14.73 -6.02
N ASP A 255 -0.91 15.83 -6.57
CA ASP A 255 -0.19 16.59 -7.58
C ASP A 255 0.95 17.41 -6.93
N LEU A 256 1.86 17.96 -7.73
CA LEU A 256 2.97 18.78 -7.21
C LEU A 256 2.53 20.10 -6.55
N LYS A 257 1.25 20.46 -6.71
CA LYS A 257 0.62 21.58 -6.00
C LYS A 257 0.06 21.14 -4.65
N GLY A 258 0.06 19.82 -4.35
CA GLY A 258 -0.41 19.20 -3.13
C GLY A 258 -1.91 18.87 -3.09
N ASN A 259 -2.62 18.93 -4.22
CA ASN A 259 -4.00 18.49 -4.26
C ASN A 259 -4.03 16.96 -4.21
N ILE A 260 -4.77 16.40 -3.26
CA ILE A 260 -4.92 14.95 -3.11
C ILE A 260 -5.79 14.42 -4.25
N LYS A 261 -5.28 13.41 -4.95
CA LYS A 261 -6.00 12.65 -5.97
C LYS A 261 -6.59 11.38 -5.40
N GLU A 262 -5.78 10.66 -4.60
CA GLU A 262 -6.17 9.44 -3.93
C GLU A 262 -5.58 9.40 -2.52
N ALA A 263 -6.33 8.82 -1.59
CA ALA A 263 -5.89 8.56 -0.22
C ALA A 263 -6.48 7.23 0.24
N ASN A 264 -5.65 6.39 0.85
CA ASN A 264 -6.12 5.11 1.39
C ASN A 264 -6.94 5.34 2.68
N PRO A 265 -7.67 4.32 3.18
CA PRO A 265 -8.49 4.47 4.39
C PRO A 265 -7.69 4.94 5.60
N TYR A 266 -6.46 4.48 5.78
CA TYR A 266 -5.60 4.89 6.89
C TYR A 266 -5.21 6.37 6.80
N ALA A 267 -4.93 6.90 5.59
CA ALA A 267 -4.69 8.32 5.40
C ALA A 267 -5.92 9.17 5.76
N ARG A 268 -7.12 8.71 5.42
CA ARG A 268 -8.37 9.41 5.79
C ARG A 268 -8.59 9.43 7.29
N GLN A 269 -8.37 8.31 7.99
CA GLN A 269 -8.42 8.25 9.45
C GLN A 269 -7.39 9.19 10.10
N LEU A 270 -6.19 9.27 9.55
CA LEU A 270 -5.15 10.19 9.99
C LEU A 270 -5.62 11.66 9.85
N PHE A 271 -6.26 12.02 8.73
CA PHE A 271 -6.81 13.36 8.52
C PHE A 271 -7.91 13.70 9.51
N GLU A 272 -8.82 12.76 9.80
CA GLU A 272 -9.88 12.92 10.79
C GLU A 272 -9.27 13.11 12.20
N PHE A 273 -8.28 12.29 12.58
CA PHE A 273 -7.61 12.35 13.87
C PHE A 273 -6.95 13.72 14.14
N ILE A 274 -6.37 14.34 13.11
CA ILE A 274 -5.72 15.65 13.22
C ILE A 274 -6.64 16.81 12.83
N HIS A 275 -7.97 16.55 12.67
CA HIS A 275 -8.99 17.53 12.27
C HIS A 275 -8.61 18.34 11.02
N LEU A 276 -8.00 17.66 10.04
CA LEU A 276 -7.60 18.28 8.77
C LEU A 276 -8.67 18.10 7.71
N ASP A 277 -9.00 19.20 7.05
CA ASP A 277 -9.83 19.20 5.86
C ASP A 277 -9.08 18.48 4.71
N PRO A 278 -9.57 17.33 4.22
CA PRO A 278 -8.93 16.60 3.12
C PRO A 278 -8.78 17.42 1.84
N SER A 279 -9.59 18.49 1.69
CA SER A 279 -9.50 19.43 0.56
C SER A 279 -8.33 20.40 0.67
N LYS A 280 -7.68 20.48 1.84
CA LYS A 280 -6.55 21.40 2.11
C LYS A 280 -5.33 20.67 2.68
N PRO A 281 -4.75 19.74 1.93
CA PRO A 281 -3.66 18.86 2.40
C PRO A 281 -2.38 19.62 2.77
N TYR A 282 -2.23 20.85 2.30
CA TYR A 282 -1.06 21.69 2.59
C TYR A 282 -0.81 21.95 4.07
N ARG A 283 -1.81 21.83 4.93
CA ARG A 283 -1.64 22.02 6.37
C ARG A 283 -0.90 20.88 7.07
N ILE A 284 -0.82 19.70 6.44
CA ILE A 284 -0.06 18.54 6.96
C ILE A 284 1.43 18.72 6.70
N LEU A 285 1.78 19.32 5.56
CA LEU A 285 3.17 19.44 5.12
C LEU A 285 3.75 20.75 5.65
N ASN A 286 4.85 20.65 6.39
CA ASN A 286 5.61 21.85 6.76
C ASN A 286 6.25 22.50 5.51
N ASP A 287 6.67 23.75 5.61
CA ASP A 287 7.20 24.51 4.48
C ASP A 287 8.45 23.87 3.86
N ASN A 288 9.27 23.20 4.68
CA ASN A 288 10.47 22.49 4.19
C ASN A 288 10.09 21.29 3.29
N LEU A 289 9.14 20.47 3.71
CA LEU A 289 8.67 19.35 2.90
C LEU A 289 8.01 19.81 1.61
N ARG A 290 7.23 20.89 1.67
CA ARG A 290 6.64 21.51 0.47
C ARG A 290 7.70 21.98 -0.52
N LEU A 291 8.75 22.63 -0.04
CA LEU A 291 9.84 23.10 -0.88
C LEU A 291 10.56 21.92 -1.57
N ARG A 292 10.80 20.82 -0.85
CA ARG A 292 11.38 19.60 -1.41
C ARG A 292 10.50 18.99 -2.51
N ILE A 293 9.17 18.92 -2.28
CA ILE A 293 8.22 18.42 -3.28
C ILE A 293 8.25 19.29 -4.54
N GLN A 294 8.25 20.61 -4.39
CA GLN A 294 8.30 21.53 -5.55
C GLN A 294 9.61 21.40 -6.34
N LYS A 295 10.73 21.21 -5.65
CA LYS A 295 12.05 20.99 -6.27
C LYS A 295 12.24 19.57 -6.78
N ARG A 296 11.31 18.66 -6.53
CA ARG A 296 11.40 17.23 -6.86
C ARG A 296 12.62 16.56 -6.22
N GLU A 297 12.97 16.96 -5.01
CA GLU A 297 14.03 16.33 -4.24
C GLU A 297 13.55 14.96 -3.69
N GLU A 298 14.48 14.03 -3.49
CA GLU A 298 14.19 12.74 -2.88
C GLU A 298 13.70 12.92 -1.44
N ILE A 299 12.62 12.25 -1.09
CA ILE A 299 12.05 12.26 0.26
C ILE A 299 12.17 10.85 0.81
N LYS A 300 13.13 10.66 1.69
CA LYS A 300 13.34 9.39 2.41
C LYS A 300 13.51 9.64 3.88
N ASN A 301 12.81 8.85 4.69
CA ASN A 301 12.87 8.90 6.15
C ASN A 301 12.77 10.33 6.70
N TYR A 302 11.92 11.15 6.09
CA TYR A 302 11.71 12.52 6.56
C TYR A 302 10.87 12.50 7.84
N GLU A 303 11.48 12.90 8.95
CA GLU A 303 10.80 12.95 10.23
C GLU A 303 10.04 14.27 10.40
N MET A 304 8.80 14.17 10.84
CA MET A 304 7.97 15.32 11.15
C MET A 304 7.06 15.03 12.34
N THR A 305 6.87 16.02 13.20
CA THR A 305 5.87 15.97 14.25
C THR A 305 4.68 16.81 13.85
N ILE A 306 3.50 16.20 13.86
CA ILE A 306 2.23 16.87 13.62
C ILE A 306 1.60 17.14 14.99
N VAL A 307 1.32 18.41 15.29
CA VAL A 307 0.71 18.83 16.55
C VAL A 307 -0.67 19.40 16.26
N ASN A 308 -1.67 18.91 16.97
CA ASN A 308 -3.01 19.48 17.04
C ASN A 308 -3.35 19.76 18.52
N GLU A 309 -4.36 20.58 18.80
CA GLU A 309 -4.70 21.15 20.12
C GLU A 309 -4.50 20.21 21.33
N ASN A 310 -4.75 18.91 21.18
CA ASN A 310 -4.60 17.91 22.26
C ASN A 310 -3.77 16.67 21.87
N ASN A 311 -3.25 16.58 20.63
CA ASN A 311 -2.59 15.38 20.15
C ASN A 311 -1.29 15.71 19.42
N GLN A 312 -0.26 14.92 19.71
CA GLN A 312 1.01 14.94 18.99
C GLN A 312 1.22 13.61 18.29
N LEU A 313 1.60 13.65 17.02
CA LEU A 313 1.88 12.51 16.19
C LEU A 313 3.26 12.65 15.56
N ASP A 314 4.16 11.71 15.83
CA ASP A 314 5.44 11.62 15.15
C ASP A 314 5.29 10.75 13.89
N VAL A 315 5.55 11.32 12.74
CA VAL A 315 5.43 10.63 11.44
C VAL A 315 6.75 10.56 10.72
N LEU A 316 6.98 9.43 10.06
CA LEU A 316 8.08 9.21 9.13
C LEU A 316 7.52 9.19 7.71
N ILE A 317 8.04 10.04 6.83
CA ILE A 317 7.52 10.29 5.50
C ILE A 317 8.52 9.84 4.45
N ASP A 318 8.06 8.97 3.54
CA ASP A 318 8.75 8.62 2.30
C ASP A 318 7.93 9.14 1.12
N GLY A 319 8.59 9.64 0.09
CA GLY A 319 7.94 10.16 -1.11
C GLY A 319 8.64 9.77 -2.38
N ASP A 320 7.86 9.38 -3.41
CA ASP A 320 8.37 9.06 -4.74
C ASP A 320 7.50 9.70 -5.82
N TYR A 321 8.12 10.07 -6.95
CA TYR A 321 7.47 10.77 -8.04
C TYR A 321 7.01 9.80 -9.13
N VAL A 322 5.74 9.95 -9.52
CA VAL A 322 5.10 9.10 -10.53
C VAL A 322 4.42 9.93 -11.61
N LEU A 323 4.30 9.38 -12.80
CA LEU A 323 3.51 9.98 -13.87
C LEU A 323 2.12 9.36 -13.90
N VAL A 324 1.10 10.17 -13.62
CA VAL A 324 -0.31 9.79 -13.76
C VAL A 324 -0.91 10.65 -14.87
N GLU A 325 -1.47 9.99 -15.91
CA GLU A 325 -2.02 10.68 -17.09
C GLU A 325 -1.04 11.71 -17.70
N TYR A 326 0.26 11.37 -17.73
CA TYR A 326 1.37 12.22 -18.19
C TYR A 326 1.61 13.51 -17.38
N GLN A 327 0.97 13.64 -16.21
CA GLN A 327 1.22 14.71 -15.26
C GLN A 327 2.06 14.15 -14.09
N PRO A 328 3.07 14.91 -13.62
CA PRO A 328 3.86 14.48 -12.47
C PRO A 328 3.02 14.58 -11.19
N HIS A 329 3.04 13.50 -10.44
CA HIS A 329 2.42 13.36 -9.12
C HIS A 329 3.45 12.85 -8.13
N ILE A 330 3.15 12.95 -6.85
CA ILE A 330 3.93 12.37 -5.77
C ILE A 330 3.08 11.38 -5.00
N ILE A 331 3.65 10.22 -4.69
CA ILE A 331 3.12 9.29 -3.70
C ILE A 331 3.84 9.59 -2.39
N LEU A 332 3.09 9.89 -1.35
CA LEU A 332 3.60 10.05 0.02
C LEU A 332 3.11 8.88 0.87
N ILE A 333 4.04 8.28 1.60
CA ILE A 333 3.76 7.22 2.57
C ILE A 333 4.14 7.76 3.94
N LEU A 334 3.14 7.96 4.81
CA LEU A 334 3.31 8.44 6.17
C LEU A 334 3.12 7.28 7.14
N ARG A 335 4.15 7.01 7.94
CA ARG A 335 4.12 5.99 8.99
C ARG A 335 4.08 6.66 10.34
N ASP A 336 3.08 6.33 11.15
CA ASP A 336 3.05 6.74 12.57
C ASP A 336 4.14 5.97 13.32
N VAL A 337 5.08 6.71 13.89
CA VAL A 337 6.19 6.18 14.68
C VAL A 337 6.14 6.68 16.13
N THR A 338 5.00 7.27 16.55
CA THR A 338 4.82 7.85 17.87
C THR A 338 5.09 6.83 18.97
N GLN A 339 4.40 5.68 18.90
CA GLN A 339 4.59 4.61 19.90
C GLN A 339 6.02 4.04 19.87
N GLN A 340 6.60 3.89 18.69
CA GLN A 340 8.00 3.43 18.56
C GLN A 340 8.97 4.42 19.21
N LYS A 341 8.82 5.72 18.96
CA LYS A 341 9.66 6.76 19.59
C LYS A 341 9.46 6.84 21.09
N MET A 342 8.22 6.72 21.57
CA MET A 342 7.93 6.68 23.00
C MET A 342 8.60 5.48 23.67
N SER A 343 8.46 4.29 23.10
CA SER A 343 9.11 3.08 23.60
C SER A 343 10.64 3.20 23.58
N GLN A 344 11.21 3.77 22.51
CA GLN A 344 12.65 3.99 22.40
C GLN A 344 13.15 4.96 23.48
N ARG A 345 12.43 6.06 23.75
CA ARG A 345 12.75 7.01 24.80
C ARG A 345 12.68 6.34 26.18
N GLU A 346 11.64 5.53 26.44
CA GLU A 346 11.49 4.80 27.70
C GLU A 346 12.60 3.77 27.90
N VAL A 347 12.94 3.00 26.86
CA VAL A 347 14.08 2.05 26.92
C VAL A 347 15.39 2.81 27.22
N THR A 348 15.64 3.94 26.55
CA THR A 348 16.82 4.75 26.81
C THR A 348 16.80 5.31 28.22
N PHE A 349 15.65 5.79 28.69
CA PHE A 349 15.50 6.29 30.04
C PHE A 349 15.82 5.19 31.08
N LEU A 350 15.23 3.99 30.94
CA LEU A 350 15.45 2.86 31.85
C LEU A 350 16.90 2.33 31.82
N ALA A 351 17.61 2.53 30.71
CA ALA A 351 19.03 2.18 30.64
C ALA A 351 19.92 3.04 31.55
N TYR A 352 19.48 4.26 31.87
CA TYR A 352 20.25 5.25 32.64
C TYR A 352 19.60 5.68 33.96
N HIS A 353 18.35 5.26 34.24
CA HIS A 353 17.62 5.67 35.44
C HIS A 353 17.07 4.43 36.19
N ASP A 354 16.91 4.59 37.51
CA ASP A 354 16.23 3.61 38.34
C ASP A 354 14.73 3.63 38.08
N SER A 355 14.13 2.45 37.86
CA SER A 355 12.73 2.30 37.47
C SER A 355 11.72 2.78 38.52
N LEU A 356 12.06 2.68 39.82
CA LEU A 356 11.20 3.11 40.91
C LEU A 356 11.35 4.63 41.17
N THR A 357 12.55 5.08 41.44
CA THR A 357 12.79 6.45 41.93
C THR A 357 12.97 7.46 40.80
N ARG A 358 13.16 7.02 39.56
CA ARG A 358 13.49 7.86 38.42
C ARG A 358 14.76 8.70 38.58
N LEU A 359 15.56 8.44 39.60
CA LEU A 359 16.91 8.98 39.68
C LEU A 359 17.82 8.27 38.68
N PRO A 360 18.94 8.87 38.29
CA PRO A 360 20.05 8.19 37.68
C PRO A 360 20.35 6.86 38.36
N ASN A 361 20.61 5.80 37.55
CA ASN A 361 21.02 4.53 38.09
C ASN A 361 22.53 4.48 38.32
N ARG A 362 23.01 3.38 38.90
CA ARG A 362 24.43 3.14 39.18
C ARG A 362 25.31 3.37 37.94
N ARG A 363 24.92 2.82 36.81
CA ARG A 363 25.69 2.93 35.55
C ARG A 363 25.87 4.37 35.11
N TYR A 364 24.79 5.11 35.03
CA TYR A 364 24.83 6.52 34.60
C TYR A 364 25.58 7.41 35.57
N PHE A 365 25.45 7.14 36.88
CA PHE A 365 26.20 7.84 37.88
C PHE A 365 27.70 7.68 37.71
N TYR A 366 28.18 6.45 37.51
CA TYR A 366 29.62 6.16 37.31
C TYR A 366 30.16 6.89 36.06
N GLU A 367 29.45 6.81 34.93
CA GLU A 367 29.84 7.50 33.68
C GLU A 367 29.94 9.03 33.91
N GLN A 368 29.00 9.65 34.64
CA GLN A 368 28.99 11.08 34.88
C GLN A 368 30.00 11.52 35.91
N LEU A 369 30.22 10.71 36.94
CA LEU A 369 31.24 11.00 37.96
C LEU A 369 32.65 10.92 37.38
N GLU A 370 32.94 9.95 36.49
CA GLU A 370 34.20 9.83 35.79
C GLU A 370 34.47 11.09 34.93
N ALA A 371 33.47 11.53 34.19
CA ALA A 371 33.55 12.75 33.37
C ALA A 371 33.76 14.02 34.26
N ALA A 372 33.11 14.07 35.40
CA ALA A 372 33.26 15.17 36.36
C ALA A 372 34.68 15.20 36.96
N ILE A 373 35.22 14.06 37.40
CA ILE A 373 36.61 13.92 37.93
C ILE A 373 37.62 14.40 36.86
N TYR A 374 37.45 13.99 35.61
CA TYR A 374 38.33 14.44 34.54
C TYR A 374 38.30 15.94 34.34
N SER A 375 37.10 16.54 34.33
CA SER A 375 36.91 18.00 34.21
C SER A 375 37.51 18.76 35.35
N VAL A 376 37.31 18.32 36.60
CA VAL A 376 37.83 18.95 37.84
C VAL A 376 39.35 18.85 37.91
N GLY A 377 39.93 17.68 37.55
CA GLY A 377 41.38 17.48 37.51
C GLY A 377 42.09 18.47 36.60
N MET A 378 41.50 18.81 35.46
CA MET A 378 42.01 19.81 34.51
C MET A 378 41.97 21.24 35.06
N GLN A 379 41.01 21.57 35.93
CA GLN A 379 40.77 22.93 36.45
C GLN A 379 41.31 23.15 37.89
N HIS A 380 41.92 22.13 38.50
CA HIS A 380 42.36 22.15 39.91
C HIS A 380 41.26 22.52 40.91
N ASN A 381 40.03 22.13 40.60
CA ASN A 381 38.86 22.31 41.46
C ASN A 381 38.64 21.11 42.39
N ALA A 382 37.76 21.22 43.36
CA ALA A 382 37.34 20.12 44.21
C ALA A 382 36.01 19.54 43.78
N LEU A 383 35.82 18.22 44.02
CA LEU A 383 34.57 17.51 43.88
C LEU A 383 34.33 16.68 45.15
N ALA A 384 33.09 16.56 45.56
CA ALA A 384 32.72 15.67 46.67
C ALA A 384 31.74 14.61 46.22
N VAL A 385 31.90 13.39 46.76
CA VAL A 385 30.96 12.28 46.61
C VAL A 385 30.36 12.01 47.99
N VAL A 386 29.03 11.94 48.05
CA VAL A 386 28.27 11.68 49.29
C VAL A 386 27.46 10.41 49.08
N LEU A 387 27.70 9.40 49.89
CA LEU A 387 26.99 8.12 49.91
C LEU A 387 25.99 8.09 51.06
N ILE A 388 24.81 7.57 50.83
CA ILE A 388 23.68 7.51 51.76
C ILE A 388 23.14 6.13 51.82
N ASP A 389 22.88 5.59 53.00
CA ASP A 389 22.22 4.31 53.27
C ASP A 389 21.06 4.55 54.27
N LEU A 390 19.89 3.94 53.97
CA LEU A 390 18.73 4.05 54.88
C LEU A 390 18.86 3.07 56.06
N ASP A 391 18.95 3.59 57.25
CA ASP A 391 19.09 2.78 58.46
C ASP A 391 17.83 1.92 58.67
N ARG A 392 18.01 0.62 58.92
CA ARG A 392 16.92 -0.35 59.19
C ARG A 392 15.83 -0.41 58.13
N PHE A 393 16.16 -0.17 56.89
CA PHE A 393 15.17 -0.19 55.76
C PHE A 393 14.49 -1.61 55.63
N LYS A 394 15.20 -2.66 55.96
CA LYS A 394 14.62 -3.98 56.01
C LYS A 394 13.50 -4.10 57.04
N ASP A 395 13.70 -3.52 58.27
CA ASP A 395 12.68 -3.54 59.30
C ASP A 395 11.40 -2.80 58.88
N ILE A 396 11.54 -1.72 58.11
CA ILE A 396 10.40 -1.00 57.50
C ILE A 396 9.64 -1.95 56.54
N ASN A 397 10.34 -2.65 55.65
CA ASN A 397 9.72 -3.61 54.75
C ASN A 397 9.02 -4.75 55.49
N ASP A 398 9.67 -5.28 56.52
CA ASP A 398 9.15 -6.43 57.30
C ASP A 398 7.93 -5.99 58.15
N THR A 399 7.85 -4.72 58.58
CA THR A 399 6.76 -4.20 59.43
C THR A 399 5.57 -3.70 58.60
N TYR A 400 5.84 -2.91 57.54
CA TYR A 400 4.80 -2.16 56.81
C TYR A 400 4.59 -2.69 55.37
N GLY A 401 5.38 -3.72 54.98
CA GLY A 401 5.32 -4.31 53.62
C GLY A 401 6.16 -3.56 52.60
N HIS A 402 6.43 -4.24 51.48
CA HIS A 402 7.28 -3.72 50.41
C HIS A 402 6.71 -2.44 49.75
N HIS A 403 5.38 -2.26 49.73
CA HIS A 403 4.78 -1.05 49.20
C HIS A 403 5.13 0.19 50.05
N ALA A 404 5.19 0.03 51.38
CA ALA A 404 5.64 1.11 52.28
C ALA A 404 7.13 1.41 52.04
N GLY A 405 7.96 0.38 51.88
CA GLY A 405 9.37 0.55 51.52
C GLY A 405 9.57 1.28 50.19
N ASP A 406 8.79 0.99 49.17
CA ASP A 406 8.83 1.71 47.90
C ASP A 406 8.46 3.19 48.08
N GLN A 407 7.47 3.52 48.91
CA GLN A 407 7.13 4.91 49.24
C GLN A 407 8.24 5.64 50.02
N VAL A 408 8.94 4.94 50.92
CA VAL A 408 10.13 5.46 51.59
C VAL A 408 11.22 5.82 50.59
N LEU A 409 11.52 4.90 49.66
CA LEU A 409 12.54 5.13 48.62
C LEU A 409 12.19 6.29 47.72
N LEU A 410 10.92 6.40 47.29
CA LEU A 410 10.41 7.55 46.51
C LEU A 410 10.53 8.89 47.30
N HIS A 411 10.16 8.87 48.57
CA HIS A 411 10.22 10.03 49.43
C HIS A 411 11.66 10.55 49.60
N VAL A 412 12.59 9.65 49.91
CA VAL A 412 14.01 9.97 50.03
C VAL A 412 14.61 10.43 48.71
N ALA A 413 14.29 9.76 47.62
CA ALA A 413 14.74 10.14 46.28
C ALA A 413 14.33 11.57 45.90
N ASN A 414 13.11 11.96 46.26
CA ASN A 414 12.62 13.33 46.03
C ASN A 414 13.39 14.38 46.88
N LEU A 415 13.61 14.10 48.18
CA LEU A 415 14.39 14.97 49.05
C LEU A 415 15.83 15.14 48.56
N ILE A 416 16.49 14.04 48.15
CA ILE A 416 17.84 14.08 47.60
C ILE A 416 17.85 14.88 46.28
N ARG A 417 16.85 14.68 45.43
CA ARG A 417 16.73 15.41 44.15
C ARG A 417 16.61 16.92 44.40
N GLU A 418 15.75 17.35 45.33
CA GLU A 418 15.54 18.75 45.67
C GLU A 418 16.78 19.38 46.28
N THR A 419 17.50 18.66 47.15
CA THR A 419 18.67 19.17 47.85
C THR A 419 19.95 19.17 47.03
N ALA A 420 20.17 18.11 46.24
CA ALA A 420 21.45 17.89 45.53
C ALA A 420 21.45 18.34 44.07
N SER A 421 20.30 18.42 43.37
CA SER A 421 20.23 18.67 41.92
C SER A 421 20.78 20.04 41.49
N HIS A 422 20.82 21.00 42.34
CA HIS A 422 21.37 22.35 42.04
C HIS A 422 22.91 22.39 42.07
N HIS A 423 23.54 21.34 42.61
CA HIS A 423 24.97 21.33 42.88
C HIS A 423 25.72 20.19 42.22
N GLY A 424 25.00 19.25 41.59
CA GLY A 424 25.58 18.07 40.96
C GLY A 424 24.54 17.07 40.50
N MET A 425 24.84 15.80 40.66
CA MET A 425 23.97 14.69 40.20
C MET A 425 23.74 13.70 41.33
N ALA A 426 22.48 13.33 41.53
CA ALA A 426 22.08 12.29 42.48
C ALA A 426 21.67 11.02 41.72
N ALA A 427 21.87 9.85 42.35
CA ALA A 427 21.55 8.55 41.84
C ALA A 427 21.12 7.55 42.93
N ARG A 428 20.46 6.46 42.54
CA ARG A 428 20.25 5.30 43.37
C ARG A 428 21.16 4.17 42.91
N LEU A 429 21.99 3.63 43.78
CA LEU A 429 22.93 2.57 43.45
C LEU A 429 22.27 1.18 43.45
N GLY A 430 21.22 1.00 44.25
CA GLY A 430 20.43 -0.22 44.40
C GLY A 430 19.95 -0.38 45.86
N GLY A 431 18.89 -1.18 46.07
CA GLY A 431 18.35 -1.37 47.44
C GLY A 431 17.96 -0.06 48.09
N ASP A 432 18.57 0.22 49.25
CA ASP A 432 18.43 1.40 50.10
C ASP A 432 19.59 2.41 49.99
N GLU A 433 20.50 2.19 49.00
CA GLU A 433 21.68 3.01 48.80
C GLU A 433 21.44 4.13 47.77
N PHE A 434 21.73 5.38 48.18
CA PHE A 434 21.73 6.57 47.32
C PHE A 434 23.10 7.21 47.29
N VAL A 435 23.40 7.95 46.26
CA VAL A 435 24.65 8.69 46.10
C VAL A 435 24.40 10.00 45.38
N PHE A 436 25.18 11.01 45.68
CA PHE A 436 25.28 12.21 44.89
C PHE A 436 26.71 12.73 44.84
N PHE A 437 27.07 13.45 43.79
CA PHE A 437 28.30 14.20 43.74
C PHE A 437 28.00 15.69 43.57
N ILE A 438 28.89 16.51 44.08
CA ILE A 438 28.84 17.96 44.05
C ILE A 438 30.03 18.47 43.23
N HIS A 439 29.74 19.31 42.23
CA HIS A 439 30.76 19.91 41.35
C HIS A 439 30.20 21.22 40.75
N PRO A 440 31.01 22.27 40.52
CA PRO A 440 32.39 22.47 40.99
C PRO A 440 32.46 23.02 42.42
N ALA A 441 33.67 23.00 42.98
CA ALA A 441 34.05 23.69 44.20
C ALA A 441 33.33 23.24 45.51
N ALA A 442 33.40 21.93 45.79
CA ALA A 442 32.95 21.42 47.08
C ALA A 442 34.00 21.69 48.17
N SER A 443 33.72 22.65 49.07
CA SER A 443 34.45 22.75 50.32
C SER A 443 33.81 21.85 51.39
N VAL A 444 34.60 21.38 52.37
CA VAL A 444 34.06 20.52 53.42
C VAL A 444 32.88 21.17 54.14
N PRO A 445 32.91 22.45 54.58
CA PRO A 445 31.78 23.12 55.22
C PRO A 445 30.52 23.17 54.32
N PHE A 446 30.70 23.37 53.03
CA PHE A 446 29.57 23.41 52.09
C PHE A 446 28.89 22.04 51.92
N VAL A 447 29.66 20.96 51.85
CA VAL A 447 29.12 19.62 51.79
C VAL A 447 28.42 19.25 53.11
N GLU A 448 28.99 19.60 54.27
CA GLU A 448 28.36 19.43 55.58
C GLU A 448 27.03 20.19 55.71
N GLU A 449 26.94 21.40 55.14
CA GLU A 449 25.70 22.19 55.08
C GLU A 449 24.62 21.45 54.21
N ILE A 450 24.99 20.91 53.06
CA ILE A 450 24.07 20.15 52.22
C ILE A 450 23.58 18.87 52.94
N ILE A 451 24.48 18.14 53.61
CA ILE A 451 24.12 16.95 54.40
C ILE A 451 23.17 17.34 55.54
N HIS A 452 23.46 18.42 56.24
CA HIS A 452 22.61 18.91 57.32
C HIS A 452 21.22 19.33 56.81
N ASN A 453 21.16 20.05 55.69
CA ASN A 453 19.91 20.43 55.06
C ASN A 453 19.08 19.23 54.62
N LEU A 454 19.70 18.16 54.09
CA LEU A 454 19.02 16.91 53.70
C LEU A 454 18.45 16.21 54.96
N GLN A 455 19.22 16.10 56.04
CA GLN A 455 18.75 15.52 57.30
C GLN A 455 17.61 16.32 57.92
N ALA A 456 17.70 17.66 57.90
CA ALA A 456 16.66 18.56 58.38
C ALA A 456 15.37 18.42 57.52
N ALA A 457 15.52 18.35 56.19
CA ALA A 457 14.40 18.13 55.27
C ALA A 457 13.70 16.80 55.56
N LEU A 458 14.44 15.72 55.82
CA LEU A 458 13.88 14.43 56.16
C LEU A 458 13.12 14.47 57.50
N ALA A 459 13.65 15.15 58.49
CA ALA A 459 13.02 15.33 59.81
C ALA A 459 11.71 16.16 59.76
N GLN A 460 11.67 17.15 58.86
CA GLN A 460 10.52 18.03 58.66
C GLN A 460 9.43 17.40 57.80
N ASN A 461 9.81 16.70 56.71
CA ASN A 461 8.90 16.08 55.77
C ASN A 461 8.70 14.60 56.13
N LYS A 462 7.88 14.36 57.17
CA LYS A 462 7.59 12.98 57.60
C LYS A 462 6.73 12.26 56.61
N LEU A 463 7.10 11.01 56.28
CA LEU A 463 6.28 10.17 55.45
C LEU A 463 5.11 9.57 56.25
N ILE A 464 3.89 9.86 55.82
CA ILE A 464 2.65 9.28 56.39
C ILE A 464 2.19 8.18 55.47
N TYR A 465 2.10 6.96 55.96
CA TYR A 465 1.61 5.79 55.22
C TYR A 465 0.50 5.10 56.05
N GLU A 466 -0.69 4.90 55.49
CA GLU A 466 -1.86 4.27 56.14
C GLU A 466 -2.16 4.88 57.56
N GLN A 467 -2.06 6.22 57.70
CA GLN A 467 -2.25 6.98 58.92
C GLN A 467 -1.14 6.84 59.98
N GLU A 468 -0.09 6.06 59.73
CA GLU A 468 1.08 5.96 60.56
C GLU A 468 2.26 6.81 60.02
N THR A 469 3.06 7.37 60.91
CA THR A 469 4.27 8.10 60.53
C THR A 469 5.43 7.13 60.51
N ILE A 470 6.03 6.90 59.38
CA ILE A 470 7.24 6.07 59.24
C ILE A 470 8.45 6.92 59.61
N ALA A 471 9.19 6.52 60.63
CA ALA A 471 10.47 7.11 60.99
C ALA A 471 11.55 6.62 60.01
N ILE A 472 12.17 7.56 59.28
CA ILE A 472 13.24 7.27 58.31
C ILE A 472 14.53 7.89 58.88
N GLU A 473 15.54 7.05 59.01
CA GLU A 473 16.89 7.48 59.40
C GLU A 473 17.87 7.12 58.26
N MET A 474 18.94 7.87 58.13
CA MET A 474 19.97 7.64 57.12
C MET A 474 21.37 7.81 57.69
N SER A 475 22.28 6.98 57.28
CA SER A 475 23.71 7.11 57.51
C SER A 475 24.39 7.68 56.28
N ILE A 476 25.20 8.72 56.45
CA ILE A 476 25.79 9.49 55.36
C ILE A 476 27.31 9.54 55.51
N GLY A 477 28.04 9.29 54.43
CA GLY A 477 29.48 9.44 54.36
C GLY A 477 29.90 10.28 53.16
N ALA A 478 30.90 11.10 53.32
CA ALA A 478 31.43 11.96 52.27
C ALA A 478 32.90 11.66 51.97
N SER A 479 33.31 11.83 50.73
CA SER A 479 34.70 11.81 50.28
C SER A 479 34.97 12.96 49.31
N PHE A 480 36.23 13.40 49.25
CA PHE A 480 36.64 14.57 48.47
C PHE A 480 37.75 14.21 47.47
N PHE A 481 37.59 14.70 46.27
CA PHE A 481 38.65 14.64 45.25
C PHE A 481 39.52 15.88 45.32
N PRO A 482 40.85 15.77 45.23
CA PRO A 482 41.63 14.54 45.07
C PRO A 482 42.10 13.87 46.38
N GLU A 483 41.73 14.42 47.54
CA GLU A 483 42.27 14.07 48.85
C GLU A 483 41.99 12.63 49.28
N ASN A 484 40.74 12.14 49.01
CA ASN A 484 40.31 10.82 49.43
C ASN A 484 40.32 9.77 48.30
N GLY A 485 40.67 10.20 47.06
CA GLY A 485 40.77 9.33 45.91
C GLY A 485 40.94 10.10 44.61
N GLN A 486 41.52 9.46 43.59
CA GLN A 486 41.75 10.05 42.26
C GLN A 486 40.90 9.44 41.16
N ASP A 487 40.13 8.42 41.47
CA ASP A 487 39.20 7.74 40.58
C ASP A 487 37.87 7.47 41.29
N VAL A 488 36.88 7.03 40.49
CA VAL A 488 35.51 6.76 40.97
C VAL A 488 35.47 5.74 42.10
N ASP A 489 36.20 4.63 41.95
CA ASP A 489 36.19 3.54 42.93
C ASP A 489 36.86 3.93 44.23
N ALA A 490 37.95 4.66 44.21
CA ALA A 490 38.64 5.16 45.38
C ALA A 490 37.73 6.13 46.17
N LEU A 491 37.04 7.06 45.50
CA LEU A 491 36.13 8.02 46.15
C LEU A 491 34.93 7.31 46.75
N LEU A 492 34.27 6.39 46.02
CA LEU A 492 33.14 5.65 46.56
C LEU A 492 33.54 4.78 47.76
N ASN A 493 34.66 4.06 47.68
CA ASN A 493 35.16 3.28 48.82
C ASN A 493 35.50 4.14 50.04
N SER A 494 35.99 5.37 49.85
CA SER A 494 36.25 6.31 50.94
C SER A 494 34.97 6.82 51.59
N ALA A 495 33.97 7.19 50.77
CA ALA A 495 32.64 7.60 51.23
C ALA A 495 31.94 6.45 51.98
N ASP A 496 32.03 5.21 51.47
CA ASP A 496 31.47 4.02 52.15
C ASP A 496 32.06 3.81 53.54
N LYS A 497 33.39 3.87 53.66
CA LYS A 497 34.06 3.78 54.98
C LYS A 497 33.59 4.87 55.93
N ALA A 498 33.42 6.10 55.46
CA ALA A 498 32.94 7.22 56.28
C ALA A 498 31.49 6.93 56.73
N MET A 499 30.62 6.53 55.81
CA MET A 499 29.22 6.18 56.07
C MET A 499 29.10 5.02 57.10
N TYR A 500 29.88 3.95 56.89
CA TYR A 500 29.91 2.80 57.82
C TYR A 500 30.30 3.19 59.25
N ASN A 501 31.27 4.09 59.43
CA ASN A 501 31.64 4.61 60.72
C ASN A 501 30.49 5.38 61.41
N VAL A 502 29.72 6.16 60.66
CA VAL A 502 28.51 6.85 61.14
C VAL A 502 27.47 5.83 61.59
N LYS A 503 27.22 4.79 60.74
CA LYS A 503 26.23 3.73 61.00
C LYS A 503 26.56 2.95 62.27
N ARG A 504 27.85 2.61 62.47
CA ARG A 504 28.32 1.91 63.67
C ARG A 504 28.17 2.72 64.93
N ASN A 505 28.51 4.00 64.93
CA ASN A 505 28.37 4.91 66.08
C ASN A 505 26.92 5.19 66.50
N LYS A 506 25.93 4.90 65.62
CA LYS A 506 24.51 4.99 65.96
C LYS A 506 23.98 3.67 66.55
N ALA A 507 24.64 2.56 66.25
CA ALA A 507 24.24 1.24 66.74
C ALA A 507 24.79 0.87 68.15
N ASP A 508 25.87 1.56 68.55
CA ASP A 508 26.45 1.55 69.88
C ASP A 508 25.77 2.60 70.77
#